data_f8c27610b4a9101cffa3ea376b7e2cc6
#
_entry.id   f8c27610b4a9101cffa3ea376b7e2cc6
#
_cell.length_a   1.000
_cell.length_b   1.000
_cell.length_c   1.000
_cell.angle_alpha   90.00
_cell.angle_beta   90.00
_cell.angle_gamma   90.00
#
_symmetry.space_group_name_H-M   'P 1'
#
loop_
_entity.id
_entity.type
_entity.pdbx_description
1 polymer ?
#
loop_
_entity_poly.entity_id
_entity_poly.type
_entity_poly.pdbx_seq_one_letter_code
_entity_poly.pdbx_strand_id
1 'polypeptide(L)'
;MNADILKTLQQLHIDFDSLPDNGVQDKVLLLINIVEQLAQENQELRETVRLLKDENNRLKGEQGRPIIRPKTQAGDISSESERKKKKSTKRSKRKKRNLVVHEEKSCPVDKEKLPADAVPKGHDTVVVQDIIIEVKNTAFNREVYYSASENRRIIGALPIEYQGGFGPGIRTLILCLYNDSNMSQPKIHSLLQTVGVEISPATISRIITDDVTCFHEEKSEIVSAGLQATNYQNADDTRARVNGANFYNHILCSPYYTAYFTRAKKNRLTLLEIFSEGELTFQLNSQTIELLIDFNLSEKQRQRLTPFLSERIMERSEMDALLSRLFPDPGKQKTNRQRILEACAVTAFRHQGCPFPILICDDAPQFKGITEYLGLCWVHEGRHYKKLQPFMENNREKLAKVLSDFWEYYHCLLDYKEAPSKAEAERLSEQFDTLFQQTTGYDALDERLQKTWAKKDNLLLVLQYPHIPLHNNSAELGARAQARKRDVSFQTKNEKGTQAKDTMMTVVETAKKLSVNVFEYIHDRISKKYEMPSLASIISSQSQHTASDPA
;
A
#
# COMPACT_ATOMS: atom_id res chain seq x y z
N MET A 1 38.03 6.02 10.11
CA MET A 1 38.21 7.37 10.66
C MET A 1 37.91 7.29 12.15
N ASN A 2 38.72 7.91 13.02
CA ASN A 2 38.52 7.86 14.48
C ASN A 2 37.23 8.62 14.85
N ALA A 3 36.52 8.21 15.90
CA ALA A 3 35.29 8.88 16.36
C ALA A 3 35.54 10.38 16.71
N ASP A 4 36.74 10.69 17.19
CA ASP A 4 37.15 12.07 17.51
C ASP A 4 37.31 12.93 16.26
N ILE A 5 37.84 12.37 15.15
CA ILE A 5 37.97 13.08 13.87
C ILE A 5 36.57 13.37 13.29
N LEU A 6 35.65 12.40 13.35
CA LEU A 6 34.26 12.60 12.92
C LEU A 6 33.59 13.71 13.73
N LYS A 7 33.78 13.71 15.04
CA LYS A 7 33.22 14.74 15.94
C LYS A 7 33.79 16.13 15.65
N THR A 8 35.09 16.20 15.39
CA THR A 8 35.75 17.45 15.02
C THR A 8 35.23 17.97 13.67
N LEU A 9 35.09 17.11 12.67
CA LEU A 9 34.55 17.49 11.36
C LEU A 9 33.08 17.96 11.47
N GLN A 10 32.28 17.34 12.34
CA GLN A 10 30.91 17.76 12.61
C GLN A 10 30.77 19.13 13.25
N GLN A 11 31.80 19.58 13.98
CA GLN A 11 31.86 20.87 14.66
C GLN A 11 32.56 21.96 13.83
N LEU A 12 33.17 21.58 12.70
CA LEU A 12 33.87 22.52 11.84
C LEU A 12 32.85 23.35 11.05
N HIS A 13 32.73 24.60 11.39
CA HIS A 13 32.00 25.61 10.63
C HIS A 13 32.98 26.48 9.86
N ILE A 14 32.81 26.59 8.55
CA ILE A 14 33.64 27.39 7.67
C ILE A 14 32.85 28.59 7.21
N ASP A 15 33.30 29.77 7.56
CA ASP A 15 32.74 31.03 7.09
C ASP A 15 33.35 31.36 5.73
N PHE A 16 32.57 31.12 4.67
CA PHE A 16 32.96 31.35 3.28
C PHE A 16 33.13 32.84 2.97
N ASP A 17 32.39 33.73 3.64
CA ASP A 17 32.45 35.17 3.42
C ASP A 17 33.77 35.77 3.91
N SER A 18 34.46 35.07 4.83
CA SER A 18 35.75 35.46 5.32
C SER A 18 36.94 35.02 4.45
N LEU A 19 36.71 34.23 3.40
CA LEU A 19 37.77 33.72 2.53
C LEU A 19 38.18 34.76 1.46
N PRO A 20 39.52 34.83 1.13
CA PRO A 20 40.07 35.97 0.42
C PRO A 20 39.64 36.14 -1.05
N ASP A 21 39.28 35.09 -1.76
CA ASP A 21 38.84 35.14 -3.15
C ASP A 21 37.99 33.92 -3.54
N ASN A 22 37.29 34.00 -4.69
CA ASN A 22 36.44 32.93 -5.21
C ASN A 22 37.23 31.65 -5.51
N GLY A 23 38.48 31.74 -5.92
CA GLY A 23 39.31 30.57 -6.24
C GLY A 23 39.72 29.78 -4.99
N VAL A 24 39.82 30.44 -3.83
CA VAL A 24 40.02 29.78 -2.53
C VAL A 24 38.71 29.17 -2.04
N GLN A 25 37.60 29.88 -2.20
CA GLN A 25 36.28 29.38 -1.85
C GLN A 25 35.97 28.08 -2.61
N ASP A 26 36.18 28.02 -3.93
CA ASP A 26 35.97 26.82 -4.75
C ASP A 26 36.84 25.64 -4.30
N LYS A 27 38.08 25.87 -3.96
CA LYS A 27 38.97 24.81 -3.45
C LYS A 27 38.55 24.29 -2.09
N VAL A 28 38.08 25.16 -1.21
CA VAL A 28 37.55 24.77 0.11
C VAL A 28 36.28 23.97 -0.04
N LEU A 29 35.37 24.38 -0.93
CA LEU A 29 34.17 23.64 -1.26
C LEU A 29 34.47 22.23 -1.80
N LEU A 30 35.45 22.14 -2.72
CA LEU A 30 35.91 20.86 -3.25
C LEU A 30 36.45 19.96 -2.14
N LEU A 31 37.28 20.49 -1.23
CA LEU A 31 37.80 19.73 -0.10
C LEU A 31 36.69 19.26 0.84
N ILE A 32 35.69 20.08 1.12
CA ILE A 32 34.52 19.69 1.93
C ILE A 32 33.77 18.52 1.27
N ASN A 33 33.49 18.59 -0.02
CA ASN A 33 32.82 17.53 -0.74
C ASN A 33 33.63 16.22 -0.75
N ILE A 34 34.96 16.28 -0.93
CA ILE A 34 35.85 15.11 -0.82
C ILE A 34 35.80 14.51 0.60
N VAL A 35 35.83 15.33 1.64
CA VAL A 35 35.73 14.86 3.04
C VAL A 35 34.35 14.20 3.30
N GLU A 36 33.26 14.77 2.81
CA GLU A 36 31.92 14.17 2.92
C GLU A 36 31.88 12.80 2.23
N GLN A 37 32.37 12.71 0.99
CA GLN A 37 32.41 11.47 0.25
C GLN A 37 33.25 10.40 0.97
N LEU A 38 34.45 10.74 1.43
CA LEU A 38 35.33 9.83 2.18
C LEU A 38 34.70 9.39 3.51
N ALA A 39 33.96 10.27 4.18
CA ALA A 39 33.29 9.94 5.43
C ALA A 39 32.13 8.93 5.17
N GLN A 40 31.36 9.14 4.11
CA GLN A 40 30.30 8.23 3.68
C GLN A 40 30.85 6.86 3.28
N GLU A 41 31.86 6.81 2.41
CA GLU A 41 32.51 5.56 2.00
C GLU A 41 33.07 4.78 3.20
N ASN A 42 33.69 5.44 4.16
CA ASN A 42 34.17 4.82 5.40
C ASN A 42 33.02 4.21 6.22
N GLN A 43 31.86 4.86 6.26
CA GLN A 43 30.70 4.34 6.97
C GLN A 43 30.16 3.08 6.28
N GLU A 44 30.01 3.10 4.96
CA GLU A 44 29.56 1.96 4.14
C GLU A 44 30.55 0.78 4.26
N LEU A 45 31.85 1.03 4.20
CA LEU A 45 32.90 0.01 4.39
C LEU A 45 32.82 -0.63 5.78
N ARG A 46 32.60 0.13 6.83
CA ARG A 46 32.44 -0.39 8.20
C ARG A 46 31.20 -1.28 8.32
N GLU A 47 30.11 -0.88 7.70
CA GLU A 47 28.89 -1.70 7.68
C GLU A 47 29.11 -3.00 6.90
N THR A 48 29.77 -2.93 5.75
CA THR A 48 30.13 -4.09 4.93
C THR A 48 31.06 -5.04 5.69
N VAL A 49 32.09 -4.54 6.36
CA VAL A 49 32.99 -5.34 7.20
C VAL A 49 32.24 -6.01 8.35
N ARG A 50 31.27 -5.31 8.95
CA ARG A 50 30.42 -5.89 10.00
C ARG A 50 29.57 -7.05 9.46
N LEU A 51 28.92 -6.86 8.30
CA LEU A 51 28.11 -7.89 7.66
C LEU A 51 28.95 -9.11 7.25
N LEU A 52 30.15 -8.89 6.70
CA LEU A 52 31.07 -9.96 6.34
C LEU A 52 31.59 -10.73 7.56
N LYS A 53 31.82 -10.05 8.69
CA LYS A 53 32.18 -10.72 9.95
C LYS A 53 31.03 -11.58 10.48
N ASP A 54 29.80 -11.07 10.43
CA ASP A 54 28.61 -11.83 10.85
C ASP A 54 28.36 -13.06 9.95
N GLU A 55 28.61 -12.92 8.65
CA GLU A 55 28.49 -14.04 7.71
C GLU A 55 29.62 -15.07 7.92
N ASN A 56 30.85 -14.64 8.16
CA ASN A 56 31.98 -15.51 8.48
C ASN A 56 31.72 -16.31 9.77
N ASN A 57 31.15 -15.68 10.81
CA ASN A 57 30.78 -16.35 12.05
C ASN A 57 29.69 -17.43 11.79
N ARG A 58 28.70 -17.14 10.94
CA ARG A 58 27.70 -18.13 10.53
C ARG A 58 28.32 -19.31 9.79
N LEU A 59 29.25 -19.05 8.86
CA LEU A 59 29.92 -20.09 8.10
C LEU A 59 30.81 -20.97 9.00
N LYS A 60 31.32 -20.43 10.11
CA LYS A 60 32.07 -21.18 11.14
C LYS A 60 31.18 -21.92 12.15
N GLY A 61 29.83 -21.85 12.00
CA GLY A 61 28.91 -22.47 12.95
C GLY A 61 28.78 -21.73 14.29
N GLU A 62 29.36 -20.53 14.40
CA GLU A 62 29.19 -19.68 15.56
C GLU A 62 27.86 -18.90 15.47
N GLN A 63 27.18 -18.71 16.61
CA GLN A 63 26.00 -17.85 16.64
C GLN A 63 26.41 -16.42 16.27
N GLY A 64 26.00 -15.99 15.06
CA GLY A 64 26.07 -14.57 14.70
C GLY A 64 25.25 -13.74 15.71
N ARG A 65 25.68 -12.51 15.98
CA ARG A 65 24.90 -11.59 16.81
C ARG A 65 23.47 -11.55 16.27
N PRO A 66 22.45 -11.62 17.12
CA PRO A 66 21.07 -11.44 16.67
C PRO A 66 21.02 -10.10 15.92
N ILE A 67 20.51 -10.13 14.69
CA ILE A 67 20.26 -8.93 13.89
C ILE A 67 19.07 -8.22 14.56
N ILE A 68 19.34 -7.59 15.67
CA ILE A 68 18.47 -6.52 16.18
C ILE A 68 18.75 -5.38 15.21
N ARG A 69 17.94 -5.30 14.13
CA ARG A 69 17.91 -4.07 13.34
C ARG A 69 17.59 -2.98 14.33
N PRO A 70 18.46 -1.98 14.54
CA PRO A 70 18.03 -0.81 15.26
C PRO A 70 16.76 -0.38 14.56
N LYS A 71 15.67 -0.19 15.30
CA LYS A 71 14.53 0.56 14.77
C LYS A 71 15.17 1.87 14.31
N THR A 72 15.40 2.02 13.03
CA THR A 72 15.71 3.31 12.43
C THR A 72 14.70 4.22 13.08
N GLN A 73 15.16 5.28 13.72
CA GLN A 73 14.26 6.18 14.43
C GLN A 73 13.26 6.62 13.37
N ALA A 74 12.11 5.94 13.34
CA ALA A 74 11.10 6.12 12.29
C ALA A 74 10.52 7.55 12.33
N GLY A 75 10.83 8.30 13.40
CA GLY A 75 10.52 9.70 13.56
C GLY A 75 11.27 10.61 12.59
N ASP A 76 12.58 10.36 12.36
CA ASP A 76 13.41 11.28 11.57
C ASP A 76 13.23 11.15 10.05
N ILE A 77 12.70 10.02 9.57
CA ILE A 77 12.41 9.79 8.15
C ILE A 77 10.92 9.98 7.85
N SER A 78 10.07 9.98 8.86
CA SER A 78 8.63 10.21 8.70
C SER A 78 8.40 11.67 8.26
N SER A 79 7.59 11.84 7.23
CA SER A 79 7.16 13.16 6.74
C SER A 79 5.69 13.43 7.11
N GLU A 80 5.17 12.76 8.12
CA GLU A 80 3.76 12.88 8.50
C GLU A 80 3.43 14.23 9.14
N SER A 81 4.36 14.80 9.92
CA SER A 81 4.23 16.12 10.55
C SER A 81 4.26 17.25 9.52
N GLU A 82 5.17 17.14 8.54
CA GLU A 82 5.32 18.16 7.48
C GLU A 82 4.19 18.08 6.46
N ARG A 83 3.67 16.89 6.19
CA ARG A 83 2.58 16.69 5.23
C ARG A 83 1.23 17.26 5.69
N LYS A 84 0.97 17.27 6.98
CA LYS A 84 -0.29 17.77 7.55
C LYS A 84 -0.17 19.25 7.86
N LYS A 85 -1.06 20.08 7.29
CA LYS A 85 -1.23 21.46 7.78
C LYS A 85 -1.52 21.41 9.28
N LYS A 86 -0.86 22.27 10.08
CA LYS A 86 -1.15 22.41 11.50
C LYS A 86 -2.61 22.79 11.68
N LYS A 87 -3.49 21.82 11.93
CA LYS A 87 -4.87 22.09 12.32
C LYS A 87 -4.86 22.68 13.72
N SER A 88 -5.45 23.86 13.87
CA SER A 88 -5.74 24.42 15.19
C SER A 88 -6.54 23.39 15.99
N THR A 89 -6.03 23.02 17.16
CA THR A 89 -6.62 22.04 18.06
C THR A 89 -7.86 22.63 18.77
N LYS A 90 -8.91 22.94 18.02
CA LYS A 90 -10.24 23.07 18.63
C LYS A 90 -10.69 21.65 18.98
N ARG A 91 -10.67 21.28 20.28
CA ARG A 91 -11.28 20.06 20.79
C ARG A 91 -12.72 20.02 20.27
N SER A 92 -13.01 19.13 19.31
CA SER A 92 -14.38 18.86 18.91
C SER A 92 -15.12 18.31 20.13
N LYS A 93 -16.25 18.93 20.48
CA LYS A 93 -17.15 18.36 21.49
C LYS A 93 -17.49 16.93 21.03
N ARG A 94 -17.26 15.93 21.90
CA ARG A 94 -17.65 14.55 21.62
C ARG A 94 -19.13 14.55 21.24
N LYS A 95 -19.45 14.12 20.02
CA LYS A 95 -20.84 13.84 19.62
C LYS A 95 -21.37 12.78 20.60
N LYS A 96 -22.46 13.07 21.31
CA LYS A 96 -23.18 12.07 22.09
C LYS A 96 -23.56 10.93 21.12
N ARG A 97 -23.05 9.72 21.37
CA ARG A 97 -23.49 8.53 20.63
C ARG A 97 -24.89 8.20 21.09
N ASN A 98 -25.85 8.10 20.19
CA ASN A 98 -27.16 7.55 20.49
C ASN A 98 -26.97 6.04 20.69
N LEU A 99 -26.90 5.61 21.94
CA LEU A 99 -26.82 4.19 22.32
C LEU A 99 -28.24 3.66 22.45
N VAL A 100 -28.49 2.50 21.86
CA VAL A 100 -29.74 1.77 22.08
C VAL A 100 -29.70 1.19 23.48
N VAL A 101 -30.68 1.52 24.32
CA VAL A 101 -30.82 0.98 25.66
C VAL A 101 -31.63 -0.33 25.56
N HIS A 102 -31.04 -1.46 25.98
CA HIS A 102 -31.66 -2.78 25.92
C HIS A 102 -32.34 -3.15 27.25
N GLU A 103 -31.86 -2.60 28.36
CA GLU A 103 -32.40 -2.88 29.70
C GLU A 103 -32.27 -1.60 30.53
N GLU A 104 -33.31 -1.30 31.33
CA GLU A 104 -33.31 -0.21 32.29
C GLU A 104 -33.34 -0.81 33.74
N LYS A 105 -32.38 -0.38 34.57
CA LYS A 105 -32.30 -0.77 35.98
C LYS A 105 -32.45 0.44 36.87
N SER A 106 -33.32 0.36 37.87
CA SER A 106 -33.46 1.39 38.90
C SER A 106 -32.38 1.23 39.95
N CYS A 107 -31.71 2.32 40.30
CA CYS A 107 -30.72 2.38 41.37
C CYS A 107 -31.26 3.27 42.52
N PRO A 108 -32.03 2.72 43.44
CA PRO A 108 -32.56 3.49 44.54
C PRO A 108 -31.46 3.94 45.53
N VAL A 109 -31.63 5.15 46.06
CA VAL A 109 -30.75 5.68 47.10
C VAL A 109 -31.08 4.98 48.43
N ASP A 110 -30.06 4.65 49.19
CA ASP A 110 -30.19 4.14 50.54
C ASP A 110 -30.82 5.22 51.45
N LYS A 111 -32.09 5.04 51.80
CA LYS A 111 -32.87 6.03 52.53
C LYS A 111 -32.35 6.26 53.96
N GLU A 112 -31.66 5.30 54.54
CA GLU A 112 -31.08 5.40 55.90
C GLU A 112 -29.88 6.37 55.94
N LYS A 113 -29.26 6.60 54.82
CA LYS A 113 -28.10 7.51 54.67
C LYS A 113 -28.49 8.92 54.17
N LEU A 114 -29.79 9.20 53.96
CA LEU A 114 -30.24 10.50 53.50
C LEU A 114 -30.30 11.49 54.69
N PRO A 115 -29.77 12.69 54.53
CA PRO A 115 -30.02 13.80 55.46
C PRO A 115 -31.52 14.10 55.56
N ALA A 116 -31.97 14.61 56.73
CA ALA A 116 -33.39 14.86 57.01
C ALA A 116 -34.04 15.95 56.11
N ASP A 117 -33.21 16.75 55.49
CA ASP A 117 -33.61 17.85 54.57
C ASP A 117 -33.52 17.42 53.07
N ALA A 118 -33.21 16.16 52.79
CA ALA A 118 -33.05 15.67 51.41
C ALA A 118 -34.39 15.66 50.65
N VAL A 119 -34.46 16.37 49.52
CA VAL A 119 -35.62 16.43 48.64
C VAL A 119 -35.31 15.78 47.30
N PRO A 120 -36.19 14.90 46.81
CA PRO A 120 -35.99 14.25 45.52
C PRO A 120 -35.96 15.28 44.34
N LYS A 121 -34.97 15.19 43.46
CA LYS A 121 -34.73 16.08 42.30
C LYS A 121 -34.92 15.39 40.95
N GLY A 122 -35.44 14.17 40.92
CA GLY A 122 -35.61 13.36 39.73
C GLY A 122 -34.56 12.27 39.61
N HIS A 123 -34.29 11.87 38.37
CA HIS A 123 -33.35 10.78 38.04
C HIS A 123 -32.23 11.29 37.15
N ASP A 124 -31.00 10.87 37.42
CA ASP A 124 -29.86 11.02 36.51
C ASP A 124 -29.64 9.66 35.81
N THR A 125 -29.61 9.67 34.47
CA THR A 125 -29.49 8.44 33.67
C THR A 125 -28.07 8.31 33.13
N VAL A 126 -27.41 7.22 33.55
CA VAL A 126 -26.09 6.81 33.06
C VAL A 126 -26.24 5.53 32.21
N VAL A 127 -25.83 5.58 30.96
CA VAL A 127 -25.84 4.40 30.08
C VAL A 127 -24.47 3.73 30.11
N VAL A 128 -24.43 2.46 30.52
CA VAL A 128 -23.24 1.62 30.57
C VAL A 128 -23.35 0.56 29.49
N GLN A 129 -22.30 0.43 28.66
CA GLN A 129 -22.21 -0.65 27.67
C GLN A 129 -21.41 -1.82 28.23
N ASP A 130 -21.92 -3.02 28.08
CA ASP A 130 -21.27 -4.28 28.46
C ASP A 130 -21.34 -5.29 27.31
N ILE A 131 -20.52 -6.34 27.35
CA ILE A 131 -20.50 -7.43 26.38
C ILE A 131 -20.71 -8.75 27.14
N ILE A 132 -21.75 -9.51 26.74
CA ILE A 132 -22.00 -10.87 27.19
C ILE A 132 -21.69 -11.82 26.03
N ILE A 133 -20.82 -12.81 26.25
CA ILE A 133 -20.47 -13.83 25.25
C ILE A 133 -21.13 -15.15 25.71
N GLU A 134 -22.12 -15.60 24.95
CA GLU A 134 -22.81 -16.86 25.20
C GLU A 134 -22.67 -17.78 23.98
N VAL A 135 -22.37 -19.06 24.23
CA VAL A 135 -22.32 -20.10 23.19
C VAL A 135 -23.70 -20.74 23.07
N LYS A 136 -24.32 -20.61 21.89
CA LYS A 136 -25.62 -21.20 21.60
C LYS A 136 -25.46 -22.51 20.81
N ASN A 137 -25.75 -23.64 21.43
CA ASN A 137 -25.81 -24.94 20.77
C ASN A 137 -27.24 -25.24 20.34
N THR A 138 -27.45 -25.52 19.03
CA THR A 138 -28.77 -25.85 18.46
C THR A 138 -28.78 -27.29 17.96
N ALA A 139 -29.71 -28.09 18.42
CA ALA A 139 -29.93 -29.45 17.91
C ALA A 139 -30.93 -29.42 16.77
N PHE A 140 -30.53 -29.86 15.59
CA PHE A 140 -31.38 -30.02 14.43
C PHE A 140 -31.83 -31.49 14.32
N ASN A 141 -33.09 -31.80 14.61
CA ASN A 141 -33.66 -33.12 14.46
C ASN A 141 -34.08 -33.34 13.03
N ARG A 142 -33.27 -34.04 12.25
CA ARG A 142 -33.46 -34.29 10.82
C ARG A 142 -34.20 -35.58 10.61
N GLU A 143 -35.35 -35.54 9.90
CA GLU A 143 -36.09 -36.74 9.49
C GLU A 143 -35.22 -37.60 8.56
N VAL A 144 -35.31 -38.91 8.73
CA VAL A 144 -34.58 -39.89 7.92
C VAL A 144 -35.58 -40.89 7.33
N TYR A 145 -35.66 -40.96 6.03
CA TYR A 145 -36.42 -41.97 5.29
C TYR A 145 -35.45 -42.95 4.61
N TYR A 146 -35.90 -44.16 4.41
CA TYR A 146 -35.18 -45.14 3.62
C TYR A 146 -36.05 -45.52 2.39
N SER A 147 -35.51 -45.42 1.20
CA SER A 147 -36.13 -45.88 -0.05
C SER A 147 -35.56 -47.24 -0.41
N ALA A 148 -36.40 -48.28 -0.38
CA ALA A 148 -36.02 -49.63 -0.82
C ALA A 148 -35.79 -49.71 -2.32
N SER A 149 -36.54 -48.95 -3.14
CA SER A 149 -36.42 -48.90 -4.60
C SER A 149 -35.10 -48.25 -5.06
N GLU A 150 -34.63 -47.22 -4.33
CA GLU A 150 -33.39 -46.51 -4.66
C GLU A 150 -32.21 -46.97 -3.81
N ASN A 151 -32.41 -47.86 -2.85
CA ASN A 151 -31.42 -48.38 -1.90
C ASN A 151 -30.61 -47.26 -1.23
N ARG A 152 -31.27 -46.15 -0.83
CA ARG A 152 -30.59 -45.01 -0.19
C ARG A 152 -31.41 -44.40 0.93
N ARG A 153 -30.67 -43.74 1.85
CA ARG A 153 -31.26 -42.89 2.90
C ARG A 153 -31.52 -41.49 2.34
N ILE A 154 -32.69 -40.95 2.62
CA ILE A 154 -33.09 -39.58 2.34
C ILE A 154 -33.16 -38.87 3.69
N ILE A 155 -32.37 -37.82 3.88
CA ILE A 155 -32.23 -37.13 5.17
C ILE A 155 -32.63 -35.65 4.95
N GLY A 156 -33.43 -35.11 5.86
CA GLY A 156 -33.80 -33.70 5.84
C GLY A 156 -32.59 -32.76 5.80
N ALA A 157 -32.67 -31.71 4.98
CA ALA A 157 -31.58 -30.74 4.84
C ALA A 157 -31.45 -29.86 6.10
N LEU A 158 -30.23 -29.44 6.44
CA LEU A 158 -29.99 -28.35 7.38
C LEU A 158 -30.33 -27.01 6.73
N PRO A 159 -30.71 -25.97 7.51
CA PRO A 159 -30.79 -24.62 6.98
C PRO A 159 -29.44 -24.21 6.35
N ILE A 160 -29.53 -23.43 5.27
CA ILE A 160 -28.40 -23.15 4.39
C ILE A 160 -27.22 -22.45 5.10
N GLU A 161 -27.49 -21.72 6.16
CA GLU A 161 -26.53 -21.02 6.98
C GLU A 161 -25.73 -21.94 7.93
N TYR A 162 -26.26 -23.17 8.23
CA TYR A 162 -25.64 -24.14 9.16
C TYR A 162 -24.93 -25.25 8.39
N GLN A 163 -23.69 -25.00 8.01
CA GLN A 163 -22.84 -25.98 7.31
C GLN A 163 -21.61 -26.34 8.15
N GLY A 164 -21.20 -27.59 8.12
CA GLY A 164 -19.93 -28.03 8.73
C GLY A 164 -19.89 -28.03 10.26
N GLY A 165 -21.04 -28.04 10.95
CA GLY A 165 -21.13 -28.13 12.40
C GLY A 165 -20.97 -26.80 13.16
N PHE A 166 -20.74 -25.70 12.47
CA PHE A 166 -20.63 -24.36 13.05
C PHE A 166 -21.53 -23.35 12.35
N GLY A 167 -22.26 -22.58 13.14
CA GLY A 167 -23.15 -21.54 12.65
C GLY A 167 -22.41 -20.32 12.09
N PRO A 168 -23.15 -19.43 11.40
CA PRO A 168 -22.57 -18.26 10.73
C PRO A 168 -21.88 -17.30 11.71
N GLY A 169 -22.35 -17.16 12.95
CA GLY A 169 -21.77 -16.29 13.97
C GLY A 169 -20.33 -16.66 14.33
N ILE A 170 -20.04 -17.94 14.60
CA ILE A 170 -18.67 -18.42 14.90
C ILE A 170 -17.77 -18.27 13.68
N ARG A 171 -18.27 -18.61 12.47
CA ARG A 171 -17.50 -18.50 11.22
C ARG A 171 -17.14 -17.04 10.94
N THR A 172 -18.08 -16.13 11.08
CA THR A 172 -17.85 -14.68 10.97
C THR A 172 -16.83 -14.18 11.98
N LEU A 173 -16.98 -14.57 13.25
CA LEU A 173 -16.05 -14.16 14.31
C LEU A 173 -14.62 -14.60 13.99
N ILE A 174 -14.41 -15.85 13.55
CA ILE A 174 -13.10 -16.35 13.13
C ILE A 174 -12.51 -15.51 11.98
N LEU A 175 -13.31 -15.22 10.95
CA LEU A 175 -12.88 -14.44 9.81
C LEU A 175 -12.52 -13.00 10.19
N CYS A 176 -13.29 -12.36 11.07
CA CYS A 176 -13.01 -11.01 11.57
C CYS A 176 -11.77 -10.99 12.46
N LEU A 177 -11.64 -11.91 13.42
CA LEU A 177 -10.46 -12.00 14.28
C LEU A 177 -9.18 -12.23 13.47
N TYR A 178 -9.25 -13.09 12.46
CA TYR A 178 -8.09 -13.38 11.61
C TYR A 178 -7.75 -12.24 10.64
N ASN A 179 -8.73 -11.69 9.91
CA ASN A 179 -8.48 -10.76 8.80
C ASN A 179 -8.51 -9.29 9.21
N ASP A 180 -9.40 -8.89 10.12
CA ASP A 180 -9.53 -7.52 10.58
C ASP A 180 -8.66 -7.23 11.82
N SER A 181 -8.73 -8.11 12.84
CA SER A 181 -7.99 -7.93 14.09
C SER A 181 -6.56 -8.48 14.05
N ASN A 182 -6.12 -9.08 12.94
CA ASN A 182 -4.78 -9.68 12.77
C ASN A 182 -4.41 -10.70 13.85
N MET A 183 -5.38 -11.46 14.36
CA MET A 183 -5.14 -12.50 15.36
C MET A 183 -4.61 -13.78 14.67
N SER A 184 -3.59 -14.43 15.26
CA SER A 184 -3.08 -15.70 14.72
C SER A 184 -4.05 -16.86 14.99
N GLN A 185 -4.06 -17.89 14.13
CA GLN A 185 -4.93 -19.06 14.28
C GLN A 185 -4.83 -19.73 15.68
N PRO A 186 -3.63 -19.95 16.26
CA PRO A 186 -3.53 -20.49 17.60
C PRO A 186 -4.19 -19.62 18.68
N LYS A 187 -4.09 -18.28 18.56
CA LYS A 187 -4.74 -17.36 19.51
C LYS A 187 -6.27 -17.37 19.35
N ILE A 188 -6.77 -17.45 18.11
CA ILE A 188 -8.21 -17.59 17.83
C ILE A 188 -8.73 -18.89 18.46
N HIS A 189 -8.00 -20.00 18.27
CA HIS A 189 -8.34 -21.29 18.87
C HIS A 189 -8.43 -21.21 20.40
N SER A 190 -7.39 -20.64 21.03
CA SER A 190 -7.35 -20.46 22.48
C SER A 190 -8.51 -19.59 23.01
N LEU A 191 -8.82 -18.48 22.31
CA LEU A 191 -9.95 -17.62 22.67
C LEU A 191 -11.27 -18.36 22.60
N LEU A 192 -11.52 -19.10 21.51
CA LEU A 192 -12.76 -19.85 21.32
C LEU A 192 -12.93 -20.95 22.40
N GLN A 193 -11.86 -21.65 22.72
CA GLN A 193 -11.87 -22.62 23.82
C GLN A 193 -12.20 -21.97 25.19
N THR A 194 -11.61 -20.80 25.49
CA THR A 194 -11.85 -20.08 26.73
C THR A 194 -13.32 -19.67 26.88
N VAL A 195 -14.00 -19.35 25.77
CA VAL A 195 -15.44 -19.00 25.81
C VAL A 195 -16.36 -20.22 25.63
N GLY A 196 -15.82 -21.44 25.65
CA GLY A 196 -16.62 -22.69 25.66
C GLY A 196 -16.99 -23.21 24.24
N VAL A 197 -16.29 -22.79 23.18
CA VAL A 197 -16.48 -23.33 21.82
C VAL A 197 -15.51 -24.48 21.57
N GLU A 198 -16.01 -25.68 21.36
CA GLU A 198 -15.21 -26.86 21.00
C GLU A 198 -14.95 -26.89 19.47
N ILE A 199 -13.80 -26.40 19.06
CA ILE A 199 -13.40 -26.34 17.64
C ILE A 199 -11.95 -26.80 17.47
N SER A 200 -11.66 -27.56 16.41
CA SER A 200 -10.28 -27.96 16.12
C SER A 200 -9.50 -26.86 15.36
N PRO A 201 -8.16 -26.79 15.51
CA PRO A 201 -7.32 -25.90 14.71
C PRO A 201 -7.49 -26.11 13.20
N ALA A 202 -7.69 -27.35 12.77
CA ALA A 202 -7.93 -27.68 11.35
C ALA A 202 -9.24 -27.07 10.83
N THR A 203 -10.30 -27.07 11.66
CA THR A 203 -11.57 -26.44 11.31
C THR A 203 -11.43 -24.92 11.20
N ILE A 204 -10.69 -24.27 12.11
CA ILE A 204 -10.39 -22.83 12.01
C ILE A 204 -9.64 -22.53 10.70
N SER A 205 -8.62 -23.33 10.36
CA SER A 205 -7.88 -23.17 9.10
C SER A 205 -8.79 -23.32 7.89
N ARG A 206 -9.69 -24.30 7.90
CA ARG A 206 -10.67 -24.53 6.83
C ARG A 206 -11.64 -23.34 6.69
N ILE A 207 -12.16 -22.81 7.79
CA ILE A 207 -13.03 -21.62 7.75
C ILE A 207 -12.31 -20.44 7.10
N ILE A 208 -11.02 -20.23 7.43
CA ILE A 208 -10.22 -19.13 6.90
C ILE A 208 -9.93 -19.29 5.39
N THR A 209 -9.87 -20.54 4.87
CA THR A 209 -9.48 -20.79 3.48
C THR A 209 -10.61 -21.21 2.56
N ASP A 210 -11.60 -21.95 3.06
CA ASP A 210 -12.62 -22.59 2.25
C ASP A 210 -13.96 -21.85 2.30
N ASP A 211 -14.33 -21.35 3.49
CA ASP A 211 -15.59 -20.61 3.65
C ASP A 211 -15.60 -19.22 3.01
N VAL A 212 -14.45 -18.79 2.48
CA VAL A 212 -14.26 -17.49 1.82
C VAL A 212 -14.48 -17.57 0.29
N THR A 213 -14.91 -18.70 -0.25
CA THR A 213 -15.09 -18.90 -1.71
C THR A 213 -16.07 -17.90 -2.31
N CYS A 214 -17.16 -17.58 -1.59
CA CYS A 214 -18.15 -16.58 -2.02
C CYS A 214 -17.58 -15.16 -2.16
N PHE A 215 -16.48 -14.86 -1.46
CA PHE A 215 -15.83 -13.56 -1.55
C PHE A 215 -14.84 -13.45 -2.71
N HIS A 216 -14.48 -14.54 -3.39
CA HIS A 216 -13.54 -14.47 -4.52
C HIS A 216 -14.15 -13.73 -5.71
N GLU A 217 -15.39 -14.01 -6.03
CA GLU A 217 -16.16 -13.33 -7.06
C GLU A 217 -16.38 -11.86 -6.68
N GLU A 218 -16.80 -11.62 -5.44
CA GLU A 218 -16.96 -10.26 -4.91
C GLU A 218 -15.68 -9.43 -4.97
N LYS A 219 -14.51 -10.04 -4.75
CA LYS A 219 -13.22 -9.36 -4.94
C LYS A 219 -13.04 -8.88 -6.39
N SER A 220 -13.39 -9.72 -7.37
CA SER A 220 -13.30 -9.34 -8.78
C SER A 220 -14.27 -8.20 -9.10
N GLU A 221 -15.49 -8.24 -8.58
CA GLU A 221 -16.47 -7.16 -8.73
C GLU A 221 -15.99 -5.84 -8.08
N ILE A 222 -15.38 -5.91 -6.88
CA ILE A 222 -14.78 -4.76 -6.20
C ILE A 222 -13.67 -4.15 -7.05
N VAL A 223 -12.81 -4.97 -7.65
CA VAL A 223 -11.71 -4.49 -8.49
C VAL A 223 -12.24 -3.81 -9.74
N SER A 224 -13.16 -4.46 -10.45
CA SER A 224 -13.77 -3.93 -11.67
C SER A 224 -14.49 -2.61 -11.42
N ALA A 225 -15.35 -2.54 -10.38
CA ALA A 225 -16.02 -1.30 -10.00
C ALA A 225 -15.01 -0.22 -9.55
N GLY A 226 -13.97 -0.62 -8.83
CA GLY A 226 -12.96 0.28 -8.30
C GLY A 226 -12.07 0.91 -9.36
N LEU A 227 -11.71 0.16 -10.41
CA LEU A 227 -10.94 0.65 -11.56
C LEU A 227 -11.70 1.73 -12.34
N GLN A 228 -13.02 1.61 -12.41
CA GLN A 228 -13.91 2.54 -13.12
C GLN A 228 -14.38 3.73 -12.27
N ALA A 229 -14.20 3.65 -10.94
CA ALA A 229 -14.71 4.65 -10.00
C ALA A 229 -14.00 5.99 -10.04
N THR A 230 -12.76 6.06 -10.55
CA THR A 230 -11.95 7.28 -10.62
C THR A 230 -11.06 7.25 -11.85
N ASN A 231 -10.68 8.44 -12.35
CA ASN A 231 -9.71 8.57 -13.44
C ASN A 231 -8.25 8.39 -12.99
N TYR A 232 -8.00 8.06 -11.73
CA TYR A 232 -6.66 7.74 -11.22
C TYR A 232 -6.69 6.53 -10.28
N GLN A 233 -5.57 5.82 -10.22
CA GLN A 233 -5.36 4.74 -9.26
C GLN A 233 -4.06 4.97 -8.49
N ASN A 234 -4.03 4.52 -7.24
CA ASN A 234 -2.82 4.46 -6.44
C ASN A 234 -2.27 3.03 -6.45
N ALA A 235 -0.98 2.86 -6.66
CA ALA A 235 -0.33 1.55 -6.59
C ALA A 235 0.91 1.57 -5.70
N ASP A 236 1.13 0.45 -5.00
CA ASP A 236 2.33 0.19 -4.20
C ASP A 236 2.59 -1.32 -4.18
N ASP A 237 3.74 -1.73 -3.74
CA ASP A 237 4.04 -3.15 -3.52
C ASP A 237 4.86 -3.38 -2.25
N THR A 238 4.71 -4.54 -1.67
CA THR A 238 5.47 -4.96 -0.50
C THR A 238 5.88 -6.43 -0.60
N ARG A 239 6.90 -6.81 0.14
CA ARG A 239 7.36 -8.21 0.18
C ARG A 239 6.30 -9.12 0.81
N ALA A 240 6.13 -10.30 0.22
CA ALA A 240 5.33 -11.39 0.75
C ALA A 240 6.14 -12.69 0.73
N ARG A 241 5.64 -13.72 1.42
CA ARG A 241 6.20 -15.07 1.38
C ARG A 241 5.11 -16.10 1.17
N VAL A 242 5.39 -17.07 0.28
CA VAL A 242 4.51 -18.21 0.03
C VAL A 242 5.38 -19.47 0.08
N ASN A 243 5.09 -20.38 0.99
CA ASN A 243 5.83 -21.63 1.19
C ASN A 243 7.36 -21.46 1.22
N GLY A 244 7.84 -20.47 1.97
CA GLY A 244 9.28 -20.17 2.07
C GLY A 244 9.88 -19.37 0.91
N ALA A 245 9.21 -19.28 -0.24
CA ALA A 245 9.65 -18.50 -1.39
C ALA A 245 9.31 -17.02 -1.27
N ASN A 246 10.13 -16.18 -1.91
CA ASN A 246 9.88 -14.73 -1.97
C ASN A 246 8.81 -14.43 -3.02
N PHE A 247 7.78 -13.73 -2.60
CA PHE A 247 6.70 -13.19 -3.40
C PHE A 247 6.55 -11.69 -3.13
N TYR A 248 5.69 -11.04 -3.90
CA TYR A 248 5.34 -9.64 -3.75
C TYR A 248 3.83 -9.50 -3.67
N ASN A 249 3.36 -8.67 -2.76
CA ASN A 249 1.97 -8.30 -2.68
C ASN A 249 1.81 -6.92 -3.30
N HIS A 250 1.07 -6.84 -4.39
CA HIS A 250 0.73 -5.60 -5.09
C HIS A 250 -0.55 -5.06 -4.50
N ILE A 251 -0.55 -3.78 -4.19
CA ILE A 251 -1.68 -3.03 -3.66
C ILE A 251 -2.16 -2.08 -4.74
N LEU A 252 -3.43 -2.17 -5.06
CA LEU A 252 -4.11 -1.26 -5.97
C LEU A 252 -5.27 -0.63 -5.23
N CYS A 253 -5.40 0.69 -5.29
CA CYS A 253 -6.46 1.36 -4.57
C CYS A 253 -6.83 2.73 -5.14
N SER A 254 -8.04 3.15 -4.79
CA SER A 254 -8.56 4.51 -4.97
C SER A 254 -9.19 4.99 -3.66
N PRO A 255 -9.84 6.14 -3.58
CA PRO A 255 -10.62 6.53 -2.40
C PRO A 255 -11.68 5.51 -1.98
N TYR A 256 -12.18 4.70 -2.90
CA TYR A 256 -13.33 3.80 -2.69
C TYR A 256 -12.97 2.36 -2.36
N TYR A 257 -11.79 1.87 -2.73
CA TYR A 257 -11.41 0.47 -2.50
C TYR A 257 -9.92 0.30 -2.23
N THR A 258 -9.54 -0.89 -1.74
CA THR A 258 -8.16 -1.37 -1.67
C THR A 258 -8.12 -2.84 -2.01
N ALA A 259 -7.38 -3.21 -3.06
CA ALA A 259 -7.23 -4.59 -3.51
C ALA A 259 -5.80 -5.10 -3.34
N TYR A 260 -5.67 -6.40 -3.05
CA TYR A 260 -4.40 -7.07 -2.78
C TYR A 260 -4.18 -8.24 -3.73
N PHE A 261 -2.97 -8.32 -4.30
CA PHE A 261 -2.60 -9.37 -5.24
C PHE A 261 -1.19 -9.88 -4.93
N THR A 262 -1.07 -11.09 -4.41
CA THR A 262 0.22 -11.73 -4.17
C THR A 262 0.70 -12.44 -5.43
N ARG A 263 1.87 -12.07 -5.94
CA ARG A 263 2.47 -12.60 -7.17
C ARG A 263 3.95 -12.91 -6.97
N ALA A 264 4.46 -13.84 -7.78
CA ALA A 264 5.86 -14.28 -7.70
C ALA A 264 6.85 -13.23 -8.23
N LYS A 265 6.39 -12.32 -9.09
CA LYS A 265 7.23 -11.31 -9.73
C LYS A 265 6.75 -9.90 -9.40
N LYS A 266 7.72 -8.96 -9.43
CA LYS A 266 7.52 -7.53 -9.30
C LYS A 266 8.01 -6.86 -10.58
N ASN A 267 7.24 -6.99 -11.64
CA ASN A 267 7.56 -6.41 -12.93
C ASN A 267 6.30 -5.82 -13.58
N ARG A 268 6.47 -5.10 -14.68
CA ARG A 268 5.41 -4.39 -15.39
C ARG A 268 4.34 -5.35 -15.95
N LEU A 269 4.72 -6.52 -16.46
CA LEU A 269 3.77 -7.52 -16.94
C LEU A 269 2.80 -7.97 -15.85
N THR A 270 3.32 -8.23 -14.64
CA THR A 270 2.48 -8.61 -13.49
C THR A 270 1.48 -7.51 -13.11
N LEU A 271 1.88 -6.24 -13.20
CA LEU A 271 0.95 -5.12 -12.95
C LEU A 271 -0.12 -5.03 -14.04
N LEU A 272 0.27 -5.23 -15.29
CA LEU A 272 -0.69 -5.25 -16.41
C LEU A 272 -1.69 -6.40 -16.28
N GLU A 273 -1.26 -7.62 -15.87
CA GLU A 273 -2.14 -8.74 -15.56
C GLU A 273 -3.18 -8.38 -14.49
N ILE A 274 -2.76 -7.61 -13.47
CA ILE A 274 -3.65 -7.14 -12.41
C ILE A 274 -4.64 -6.08 -12.94
N PHE A 275 -4.18 -5.15 -13.75
CA PHE A 275 -5.00 -4.04 -14.27
C PHE A 275 -5.95 -4.46 -15.38
N SER A 276 -5.58 -5.49 -16.15
CA SER A 276 -6.44 -6.05 -17.22
C SER A 276 -7.45 -7.06 -16.71
N GLU A 277 -7.39 -7.47 -15.44
CA GLU A 277 -8.21 -8.53 -14.83
C GLU A 277 -8.21 -9.84 -15.64
N GLY A 278 -7.16 -10.12 -16.40
CA GLY A 278 -7.11 -11.27 -17.28
C GLY A 278 -5.78 -11.51 -17.99
N GLU A 279 -5.86 -12.26 -19.08
CA GLU A 279 -4.71 -12.59 -19.91
C GLU A 279 -4.18 -11.37 -20.65
N LEU A 280 -2.85 -11.26 -20.70
CA LEU A 280 -2.18 -10.20 -21.43
C LEU A 280 -2.24 -10.42 -22.93
N THR A 281 -2.57 -9.36 -23.63
CA THR A 281 -2.40 -9.24 -25.07
C THR A 281 -1.22 -8.35 -25.41
N PHE A 282 -0.75 -8.39 -26.63
CA PHE A 282 0.46 -7.71 -27.07
C PHE A 282 0.21 -7.01 -28.41
N GLN A 283 0.76 -5.82 -28.55
CA GLN A 283 0.71 -5.09 -29.82
C GLN A 283 2.10 -4.52 -30.14
N LEU A 284 2.55 -4.70 -31.37
CA LEU A 284 3.84 -4.20 -31.83
C LEU A 284 3.61 -3.19 -32.95
N ASN A 285 3.50 -1.92 -32.62
CA ASN A 285 3.29 -0.81 -33.56
C ASN A 285 4.31 0.32 -33.34
N SER A 286 4.10 1.48 -33.96
CA SER A 286 4.99 2.65 -33.81
C SER A 286 5.10 3.14 -32.37
N GLN A 287 4.00 3.16 -31.62
CA GLN A 287 3.99 3.57 -30.20
C GLN A 287 4.82 2.61 -29.34
N THR A 288 4.82 1.31 -29.67
CA THR A 288 5.70 0.33 -29.00
C THR A 288 7.18 0.68 -29.19
N ILE A 289 7.56 1.14 -30.39
CA ILE A 289 8.96 1.53 -30.67
C ILE A 289 9.36 2.75 -29.83
N GLU A 290 8.48 3.73 -29.64
CA GLU A 290 8.70 4.89 -28.79
C GLU A 290 8.89 4.46 -27.33
N LEU A 291 7.99 3.62 -26.78
CA LEU A 291 8.14 3.08 -25.44
C LEU A 291 9.44 2.29 -25.24
N LEU A 292 9.93 1.62 -26.28
CA LEU A 292 11.20 0.88 -26.23
C LEU A 292 12.42 1.80 -26.12
N ILE A 293 12.32 3.08 -26.52
CA ILE A 293 13.35 4.10 -26.23
C ILE A 293 13.41 4.33 -24.72
N ASP A 294 12.26 4.60 -24.10
CA ASP A 294 12.14 4.84 -22.67
C ASP A 294 12.56 3.63 -21.84
N PHE A 295 12.33 2.42 -22.36
CA PHE A 295 12.76 1.17 -21.74
C PHE A 295 14.22 0.81 -22.04
N ASN A 296 15.00 1.73 -22.62
CA ASN A 296 16.41 1.59 -22.93
C ASN A 296 16.75 0.37 -23.82
N LEU A 297 15.92 0.09 -24.82
CA LEU A 297 16.27 -0.87 -25.86
C LEU A 297 17.12 -0.16 -26.94
N SER A 298 18.30 -0.71 -27.25
CA SER A 298 19.20 -0.08 -28.23
C SER A 298 18.56 0.05 -29.61
N GLU A 299 18.95 1.05 -30.38
CA GLU A 299 18.44 1.33 -31.72
C GLU A 299 18.58 0.11 -32.64
N LYS A 300 19.74 -0.55 -32.64
CA LYS A 300 19.99 -1.80 -33.41
C LYS A 300 18.93 -2.87 -33.13
N GLN A 301 18.47 -2.98 -31.88
CA GLN A 301 17.46 -3.98 -31.53
C GLN A 301 16.05 -3.51 -31.90
N ARG A 302 15.76 -2.21 -31.84
CA ARG A 302 14.48 -1.63 -32.30
C ARG A 302 14.32 -1.79 -33.81
N GLN A 303 15.37 -1.52 -34.61
CA GLN A 303 15.36 -1.72 -36.05
C GLN A 303 15.03 -3.16 -36.48
N ARG A 304 15.38 -4.17 -35.70
CA ARG A 304 14.99 -5.58 -35.95
C ARG A 304 13.48 -5.82 -35.81
N LEU A 305 12.78 -5.00 -35.07
CA LEU A 305 11.33 -5.10 -34.86
C LEU A 305 10.55 -4.37 -35.97
N THR A 306 11.13 -3.34 -36.58
CA THR A 306 10.46 -2.49 -37.56
C THR A 306 9.75 -3.26 -38.72
N PRO A 307 10.31 -4.37 -39.28
CA PRO A 307 9.60 -5.11 -40.35
C PRO A 307 8.34 -5.87 -39.87
N PHE A 308 8.10 -5.95 -38.56
CA PHE A 308 7.00 -6.71 -37.93
C PHE A 308 5.96 -5.81 -37.28
N LEU A 309 6.03 -4.48 -37.51
CA LEU A 309 5.04 -3.54 -36.98
C LEU A 309 3.66 -3.83 -37.56
N SER A 310 2.66 -3.88 -36.67
CA SER A 310 1.28 -4.14 -37.04
C SER A 310 0.34 -3.61 -35.96
N GLU A 311 -0.83 -3.12 -36.37
CA GLU A 311 -1.91 -2.77 -35.42
C GLU A 311 -2.66 -3.99 -34.87
N ARG A 312 -2.28 -5.18 -35.33
CA ARG A 312 -2.89 -6.44 -34.85
C ARG A 312 -2.52 -6.71 -33.39
N ILE A 313 -3.51 -7.10 -32.60
CA ILE A 313 -3.33 -7.64 -31.26
C ILE A 313 -2.90 -9.10 -31.36
N MET A 314 -1.88 -9.48 -30.64
CA MET A 314 -1.30 -10.81 -30.58
C MET A 314 -1.52 -11.43 -29.19
N GLU A 315 -1.68 -12.76 -29.17
CA GLU A 315 -1.64 -13.53 -27.93
C GLU A 315 -0.20 -13.78 -27.46
N ARG A 316 -0.04 -14.27 -26.24
CA ARG A 316 1.27 -14.56 -25.64
C ARG A 316 2.09 -15.55 -26.46
N SER A 317 1.47 -16.58 -26.98
CA SER A 317 2.11 -17.61 -27.80
C SER A 317 2.70 -17.06 -29.12
N GLU A 318 1.95 -16.20 -29.79
CA GLU A 318 2.37 -15.54 -31.02
C GLU A 318 3.56 -14.59 -30.78
N MET A 319 3.49 -13.82 -29.68
CA MET A 319 4.56 -12.92 -29.28
C MET A 319 5.84 -13.67 -28.88
N ASP A 320 5.73 -14.76 -28.15
CA ASP A 320 6.88 -15.61 -27.79
C ASP A 320 7.51 -16.28 -29.01
N ALA A 321 6.71 -16.69 -30.02
CA ALA A 321 7.21 -17.20 -31.30
C ALA A 321 7.99 -16.14 -32.10
N LEU A 322 7.45 -14.90 -32.18
CA LEU A 322 8.14 -13.78 -32.81
C LEU A 322 9.48 -13.47 -32.11
N LEU A 323 9.48 -13.41 -30.77
CA LEU A 323 10.69 -13.17 -30.00
C LEU A 323 11.72 -14.30 -30.15
N SER A 324 11.29 -15.53 -30.27
CA SER A 324 12.20 -16.67 -30.47
C SER A 324 12.88 -16.63 -31.83
N ARG A 325 12.19 -16.11 -32.86
CA ARG A 325 12.77 -15.88 -34.19
C ARG A 325 13.76 -14.71 -34.21
N LEU A 326 13.42 -13.59 -33.56
CA LEU A 326 14.23 -12.37 -33.59
C LEU A 326 15.35 -12.36 -32.55
N PHE A 327 15.13 -13.00 -31.42
CA PHE A 327 16.02 -13.04 -30.27
C PHE A 327 16.18 -14.48 -29.78
N PRO A 328 16.88 -15.35 -30.56
CA PRO A 328 16.89 -16.82 -30.35
C PRO A 328 17.63 -17.27 -29.10
N ASP A 329 18.48 -16.45 -28.49
CA ASP A 329 19.19 -16.78 -27.27
C ASP A 329 18.46 -16.19 -26.05
N PRO A 330 17.57 -16.98 -25.38
CA PRO A 330 16.81 -16.46 -24.24
C PRO A 330 17.70 -16.20 -23.01
N GLY A 331 18.89 -16.73 -22.94
CA GLY A 331 19.83 -16.48 -21.84
C GLY A 331 20.49 -15.11 -21.97
N LYS A 332 21.20 -14.86 -23.07
CA LYS A 332 21.90 -13.59 -23.32
C LYS A 332 20.95 -12.43 -23.61
N GLN A 333 19.77 -12.71 -24.15
CA GLN A 333 18.83 -11.69 -24.60
C GLN A 333 17.61 -11.55 -23.67
N LYS A 334 17.66 -12.14 -22.48
CA LYS A 334 16.57 -12.14 -21.50
C LYS A 334 16.01 -10.73 -21.23
N THR A 335 16.89 -9.77 -20.98
CA THR A 335 16.50 -8.40 -20.67
C THR A 335 15.83 -7.71 -21.87
N ASN A 336 16.35 -7.89 -23.07
CA ASN A 336 15.77 -7.31 -24.27
C ASN A 336 14.39 -7.93 -24.58
N ARG A 337 14.26 -9.25 -24.49
CA ARG A 337 12.96 -9.93 -24.65
C ARG A 337 11.94 -9.44 -23.63
N GLN A 338 12.35 -9.26 -22.36
CA GLN A 338 11.48 -8.73 -21.31
C GLN A 338 11.01 -7.29 -21.61
N ARG A 339 11.92 -6.42 -22.01
CA ARG A 339 11.58 -5.03 -22.39
C ARG A 339 10.60 -4.96 -23.56
N ILE A 340 10.80 -5.80 -24.58
CA ILE A 340 9.90 -5.86 -25.74
C ILE A 340 8.51 -6.37 -25.32
N LEU A 341 8.45 -7.44 -24.52
CA LEU A 341 7.19 -7.96 -23.99
C LEU A 341 6.46 -6.90 -23.18
N GLU A 342 7.16 -6.19 -22.31
CA GLU A 342 6.58 -5.13 -21.49
C GLU A 342 6.04 -3.99 -22.34
N ALA A 343 6.79 -3.53 -23.34
CA ALA A 343 6.35 -2.45 -24.22
C ALA A 343 5.14 -2.85 -25.08
N CYS A 344 5.16 -4.06 -25.65
CA CYS A 344 4.04 -4.58 -26.45
C CYS A 344 2.76 -4.77 -25.62
N ALA A 345 2.90 -5.24 -24.37
CA ALA A 345 1.76 -5.40 -23.46
C ALA A 345 1.19 -4.05 -23.01
N VAL A 346 2.05 -3.06 -22.73
CA VAL A 346 1.61 -1.68 -22.41
C VAL A 346 0.85 -1.07 -23.58
N THR A 347 1.38 -1.21 -24.80
CA THR A 347 0.72 -0.67 -26.01
C THR A 347 -0.66 -1.30 -26.19
N ALA A 348 -0.78 -2.61 -26.07
CA ALA A 348 -2.06 -3.31 -26.17
C ALA A 348 -3.04 -2.85 -25.06
N PHE A 349 -2.58 -2.76 -23.81
CA PHE A 349 -3.39 -2.31 -22.68
C PHE A 349 -3.93 -0.87 -22.89
N ARG A 350 -3.11 0.03 -23.35
CA ARG A 350 -3.53 1.42 -23.65
C ARG A 350 -4.51 1.48 -24.82
N HIS A 351 -4.26 0.71 -25.88
CA HIS A 351 -5.11 0.68 -27.07
C HIS A 351 -6.48 0.07 -26.82
N GLN A 352 -6.58 -0.93 -25.95
CA GLN A 352 -7.86 -1.55 -25.57
C GLN A 352 -8.71 -0.70 -24.62
N GLY A 353 -8.22 0.46 -24.19
CA GLY A 353 -8.91 1.38 -23.30
C GLY A 353 -8.53 1.14 -21.84
N CYS A 354 -7.40 1.71 -21.43
CA CYS A 354 -7.03 1.75 -20.02
C CYS A 354 -8.16 2.39 -19.19
N PRO A 355 -8.70 1.73 -18.16
CA PRO A 355 -9.83 2.24 -17.40
C PRO A 355 -9.50 3.50 -16.59
N PHE A 356 -8.21 3.81 -16.40
CA PHE A 356 -7.75 5.00 -15.69
C PHE A 356 -6.50 5.58 -16.38
N PRO A 357 -6.52 6.85 -16.78
CA PRO A 357 -5.37 7.46 -17.46
C PRO A 357 -4.20 7.79 -16.52
N ILE A 358 -4.42 7.89 -15.22
CA ILE A 358 -3.43 8.37 -14.25
C ILE A 358 -3.10 7.27 -13.24
N LEU A 359 -1.79 6.98 -13.07
CA LEU A 359 -1.27 6.12 -12.01
C LEU A 359 -0.46 6.95 -11.02
N ILE A 360 -0.74 6.82 -9.71
CA ILE A 360 -0.01 7.48 -8.63
C ILE A 360 0.76 6.43 -7.84
N CYS A 361 2.08 6.59 -7.77
CA CYS A 361 2.96 5.62 -7.14
C CYS A 361 4.25 6.25 -6.61
N ASP A 362 5.18 5.40 -6.15
CA ASP A 362 6.58 5.77 -6.00
C ASP A 362 7.31 5.78 -7.36
N ASP A 363 8.60 6.16 -7.38
CA ASP A 363 9.42 6.23 -8.61
C ASP A 363 9.97 4.84 -9.04
N ALA A 364 9.30 3.74 -8.70
CA ALA A 364 9.79 2.41 -9.04
C ALA A 364 9.62 2.10 -10.54
N PRO A 365 10.63 1.48 -11.19
CA PRO A 365 10.66 1.31 -12.64
C PRO A 365 9.48 0.54 -13.24
N GLN A 366 8.88 -0.39 -12.46
CA GLN A 366 7.76 -1.20 -12.94
C GLN A 366 6.47 -0.41 -13.19
N PHE A 367 6.31 0.78 -12.59
CA PHE A 367 5.12 1.63 -12.79
C PHE A 367 5.24 2.54 -14.02
N LYS A 368 6.47 2.80 -14.47
CA LYS A 368 6.73 3.75 -15.56
C LYS A 368 6.15 3.25 -16.89
N GLY A 369 5.47 4.13 -17.59
CA GLY A 369 4.96 3.90 -18.94
C GLY A 369 3.72 3.02 -19.03
N ILE A 370 3.09 2.60 -17.93
CA ILE A 370 1.85 1.78 -18.00
C ILE A 370 0.66 2.63 -18.43
N THR A 371 0.45 3.77 -17.77
CA THR A 371 -0.64 4.70 -18.03
C THR A 371 -0.17 5.88 -18.86
N GLU A 372 -1.10 6.69 -19.35
CA GLU A 372 -0.80 7.91 -20.07
C GLU A 372 -0.04 8.91 -19.20
N TYR A 373 -0.49 9.08 -17.95
CA TYR A 373 0.13 9.98 -16.98
C TYR A 373 0.58 9.22 -15.74
N LEU A 374 1.72 9.62 -15.21
CA LEU A 374 2.30 9.07 -13.98
C LEU A 374 2.47 10.19 -12.95
N GLY A 375 1.74 10.11 -11.85
CA GLY A 375 1.91 11.02 -10.70
C GLY A 375 2.87 10.44 -9.68
N LEU A 376 3.92 11.18 -9.33
CA LEU A 376 4.90 10.73 -8.34
C LEU A 376 4.59 11.29 -6.95
N CYS A 377 4.83 10.46 -5.95
CA CYS A 377 4.58 10.79 -4.55
C CYS A 377 5.61 11.78 -4.00
N TRP A 378 5.20 13.01 -3.69
CA TRP A 378 6.03 14.04 -3.07
C TRP A 378 6.63 13.60 -1.73
N VAL A 379 5.92 12.81 -0.94
CA VAL A 379 6.42 12.30 0.34
C VAL A 379 7.59 11.35 0.14
N HIS A 380 7.55 10.49 -0.89
CA HIS A 380 8.68 9.63 -1.25
C HIS A 380 9.87 10.45 -1.73
N GLU A 381 9.64 11.48 -2.53
CA GLU A 381 10.67 12.39 -2.98
C GLU A 381 11.34 13.12 -1.81
N GLY A 382 10.57 13.67 -0.87
CA GLY A 382 11.10 14.30 0.35
C GLY A 382 11.91 13.34 1.24
N ARG A 383 11.56 12.05 1.27
CA ARG A 383 12.35 11.04 2.00
C ARG A 383 13.75 10.83 1.42
N HIS A 384 13.96 11.08 0.13
CA HIS A 384 15.30 11.00 -0.46
C HIS A 384 16.22 12.08 0.08
N TYR A 385 15.73 13.30 0.30
CA TYR A 385 16.50 14.37 0.95
C TYR A 385 16.81 14.03 2.42
N LYS A 386 15.86 13.49 3.16
CA LYS A 386 16.06 13.06 4.56
C LYS A 386 17.05 11.89 4.71
N LYS A 387 17.36 11.17 3.64
CA LYS A 387 18.40 10.12 3.64
C LYS A 387 19.80 10.69 3.48
N LEU A 388 19.95 11.92 3.01
CA LEU A 388 21.23 12.61 2.99
C LEU A 388 21.64 12.90 4.43
N GLN A 389 22.85 12.48 4.81
CA GLN A 389 23.38 12.62 6.16
C GLN A 389 24.72 13.37 6.11
N PRO A 390 24.69 14.68 5.87
CA PRO A 390 25.92 15.47 5.80
C PRO A 390 26.67 15.45 7.13
N PHE A 391 27.98 15.33 7.06
CA PHE A 391 28.89 15.34 8.21
C PHE A 391 29.26 16.76 8.63
N MET A 392 29.42 17.66 7.65
CA MET A 392 29.78 19.05 7.87
C MET A 392 28.59 19.92 8.24
N GLU A 393 28.73 20.83 9.20
CA GLU A 393 27.62 21.69 9.64
C GLU A 393 27.07 22.57 8.53
N ASN A 394 27.95 23.21 7.74
CA ASN A 394 27.53 24.00 6.58
C ASN A 394 26.61 23.22 5.62
N ASN A 395 26.89 21.93 5.37
CA ASN A 395 26.08 21.09 4.49
C ASN A 395 24.76 20.67 5.16
N ARG A 396 24.74 20.55 6.50
CA ARG A 396 23.49 20.32 7.26
C ARG A 396 22.55 21.53 7.16
N GLU A 397 23.09 22.74 7.29
CA GLU A 397 22.32 23.97 7.15
C GLU A 397 21.73 24.11 5.75
N LYS A 398 22.55 23.84 4.69
CA LYS A 398 22.10 23.82 3.31
C LYS A 398 20.96 22.81 3.10
N LEU A 399 21.12 21.58 3.60
CA LEU A 399 20.09 20.55 3.52
C LEU A 399 18.82 20.95 4.29
N ALA A 400 18.96 21.50 5.49
CA ALA A 400 17.82 21.95 6.30
C ALA A 400 17.03 23.06 5.61
N LYS A 401 17.73 24.02 4.98
CA LYS A 401 17.09 25.08 4.18
C LYS A 401 16.32 24.50 3.00
N VAL A 402 16.96 23.66 2.18
CA VAL A 402 16.28 23.04 1.03
C VAL A 402 15.09 22.18 1.45
N LEU A 403 15.18 21.46 2.57
CA LEU A 403 14.05 20.71 3.11
C LEU A 403 12.90 21.60 3.57
N SER A 404 13.20 22.76 4.18
CA SER A 404 12.17 23.74 4.53
C SER A 404 11.47 24.27 3.30
N ASP A 405 12.22 24.69 2.30
CA ASP A 405 11.72 25.23 1.04
C ASP A 405 10.90 24.17 0.26
N PHE A 406 11.36 22.90 0.27
CA PHE A 406 10.64 21.77 -0.30
C PHE A 406 9.25 21.56 0.31
N TRP A 407 9.14 21.59 1.65
CA TRP A 407 7.86 21.39 2.32
C TRP A 407 6.95 22.63 2.23
N GLU A 408 7.51 23.81 2.18
CA GLU A 408 6.77 25.04 1.91
C GLU A 408 6.15 25.00 0.50
N TYR A 409 6.94 24.63 -0.50
CA TYR A 409 6.46 24.43 -1.86
C TYR A 409 5.36 23.35 -1.93
N TYR A 410 5.53 22.23 -1.23
CA TYR A 410 4.50 21.20 -1.13
C TYR A 410 3.19 21.76 -0.55
N HIS A 411 3.24 22.66 0.43
CA HIS A 411 2.05 23.31 0.97
C HIS A 411 1.42 24.28 -0.02
N CYS A 412 2.20 24.98 -0.84
CA CYS A 412 1.67 25.78 -1.95
C CYS A 412 0.89 24.92 -2.95
N LEU A 413 1.38 23.73 -3.28
CA LEU A 413 0.65 22.78 -4.12
C LEU A 413 -0.66 22.29 -3.47
N LEU A 414 -0.69 22.11 -2.15
CA LEU A 414 -1.94 21.81 -1.44
C LEU A 414 -2.94 22.96 -1.49
N ASP A 415 -2.46 24.21 -1.37
CA ASP A 415 -3.32 25.41 -1.48
C ASP A 415 -3.85 25.59 -2.90
N TYR A 416 -3.01 25.33 -3.92
CA TYR A 416 -3.43 25.31 -5.31
C TYR A 416 -4.60 24.35 -5.57
N LYS A 417 -4.61 23.17 -4.95
CA LYS A 417 -5.70 22.20 -5.11
C LYS A 417 -7.05 22.71 -4.60
N GLU A 418 -7.07 23.61 -3.63
CA GLU A 418 -8.31 24.19 -3.08
C GLU A 418 -8.89 25.27 -4.01
N ALA A 419 -8.03 25.96 -4.77
CA ALA A 419 -8.44 27.03 -5.70
C ALA A 419 -7.52 27.05 -6.93
N PRO A 420 -7.66 26.11 -7.86
CA PRO A 420 -6.79 26.01 -9.03
C PRO A 420 -7.03 27.15 -10.01
N SER A 421 -5.93 27.74 -10.53
CA SER A 421 -5.97 28.72 -11.60
C SER A 421 -4.76 28.58 -12.52
N LYS A 422 -4.90 29.01 -13.77
CA LYS A 422 -3.82 28.93 -14.76
C LYS A 422 -2.61 29.77 -14.35
N ALA A 423 -2.84 30.99 -13.87
CA ALA A 423 -1.76 31.89 -13.45
C ALA A 423 -0.98 31.30 -12.25
N GLU A 424 -1.67 30.67 -11.30
CA GLU A 424 -1.02 30.04 -10.16
C GLU A 424 -0.27 28.78 -10.57
N ALA A 425 -0.78 27.99 -11.52
CA ALA A 425 -0.07 26.84 -12.08
C ALA A 425 1.24 27.24 -12.76
N GLU A 426 1.23 28.31 -13.58
CA GLU A 426 2.42 28.86 -14.22
C GLU A 426 3.43 29.34 -13.17
N ARG A 427 2.99 30.12 -12.18
CA ARG A 427 3.82 30.58 -11.08
C ARG A 427 4.49 29.43 -10.30
N LEU A 428 3.72 28.41 -9.96
CA LEU A 428 4.24 27.24 -9.26
C LEU A 428 5.22 26.45 -10.12
N SER A 429 5.00 26.35 -11.42
CA SER A 429 5.93 25.69 -12.34
C SER A 429 7.29 26.43 -12.41
N GLU A 430 7.29 27.77 -12.42
CA GLU A 430 8.52 28.58 -12.38
C GLU A 430 9.21 28.50 -11.02
N GLN A 431 8.44 28.50 -9.94
CA GLN A 431 8.97 28.33 -8.58
C GLN A 431 9.64 26.95 -8.40
N PHE A 432 9.08 25.89 -9.02
CA PHE A 432 9.72 24.57 -9.06
C PHE A 432 11.09 24.61 -9.72
N ASP A 433 11.21 25.26 -10.89
CA ASP A 433 12.49 25.37 -11.57
C ASP A 433 13.50 26.14 -10.71
N THR A 434 13.10 27.25 -10.11
CA THR A 434 13.95 28.03 -9.22
C THR A 434 14.45 27.20 -8.03
N LEU A 435 13.57 26.41 -7.42
CA LEU A 435 13.90 25.60 -6.25
C LEU A 435 14.82 24.42 -6.59
N PHE A 436 14.61 23.74 -7.71
CA PHE A 436 15.30 22.48 -8.01
C PHE A 436 16.47 22.62 -9.00
N GLN A 437 16.65 23.78 -9.65
CA GLN A 437 17.83 24.07 -10.47
C GLN A 437 18.95 24.83 -9.71
N GLN A 438 18.70 25.22 -8.46
CA GLN A 438 19.71 25.92 -7.67
C GLN A 438 20.92 25.03 -7.41
N THR A 439 22.09 25.67 -7.29
CA THR A 439 23.36 25.03 -6.88
C THR A 439 23.68 25.44 -5.44
N THR A 440 23.83 24.47 -4.55
CA THR A 440 24.11 24.72 -3.14
C THR A 440 25.60 24.60 -2.82
N GLY A 441 26.38 23.99 -3.72
CA GLY A 441 27.79 23.63 -3.51
C GLY A 441 27.98 22.45 -2.56
N TYR A 442 26.92 21.68 -2.30
CA TYR A 442 27.00 20.36 -1.68
C TYR A 442 26.60 19.31 -2.73
N ASP A 443 27.60 18.62 -3.31
CA ASP A 443 27.44 17.79 -4.50
C ASP A 443 26.31 16.76 -4.38
N ALA A 444 26.19 16.07 -3.24
CA ALA A 444 25.15 15.07 -3.02
C ALA A 444 23.74 15.69 -2.98
N LEU A 445 23.62 16.92 -2.47
CA LEU A 445 22.36 17.67 -2.47
C LEU A 445 22.03 18.20 -3.86
N ASP A 446 23.02 18.73 -4.57
CA ASP A 446 22.87 19.26 -5.92
C ASP A 446 22.47 18.14 -6.90
N GLU A 447 23.08 16.96 -6.80
CA GLU A 447 22.68 15.77 -7.55
C GLU A 447 21.22 15.37 -7.22
N ARG A 448 20.80 15.48 -5.96
CA ARG A 448 19.42 15.16 -5.55
C ARG A 448 18.42 16.17 -6.11
N LEU A 449 18.76 17.46 -6.09
CA LEU A 449 17.97 18.54 -6.69
C LEU A 449 17.75 18.29 -8.19
N GLN A 450 18.82 17.99 -8.93
CA GLN A 450 18.75 17.66 -10.36
C GLN A 450 17.86 16.44 -10.64
N LYS A 451 17.96 15.38 -9.81
CA LYS A 451 17.08 14.20 -9.93
C LYS A 451 15.62 14.52 -9.65
N THR A 452 15.32 15.46 -8.77
CA THR A 452 13.96 15.94 -8.53
C THR A 452 13.47 16.78 -9.72
N TRP A 453 14.31 17.69 -10.21
CA TRP A 453 14.01 18.52 -11.38
C TRP A 453 13.69 17.69 -12.62
N ALA A 454 14.45 16.64 -12.89
CA ALA A 454 14.21 15.71 -14.00
C ALA A 454 12.86 14.98 -13.94
N LYS A 455 12.14 15.06 -12.82
CA LYS A 455 10.81 14.47 -12.61
C LYS A 455 9.69 15.51 -12.60
N LYS A 456 9.97 16.73 -13.06
CA LYS A 456 9.05 17.89 -13.01
C LYS A 456 7.65 17.52 -13.47
N ASP A 457 7.50 16.96 -14.66
CA ASP A 457 6.20 16.65 -15.27
C ASP A 457 5.39 15.66 -14.42
N ASN A 458 6.06 14.67 -13.82
CA ASN A 458 5.41 13.68 -12.97
C ASN A 458 5.04 14.22 -11.58
N LEU A 459 5.88 15.09 -11.00
CA LEU A 459 5.63 15.70 -9.69
C LEU A 459 4.59 16.84 -9.79
N LEU A 460 4.57 17.57 -10.89
CA LEU A 460 3.65 18.68 -11.14
C LEU A 460 2.37 18.27 -11.89
N LEU A 461 2.11 16.97 -12.07
CA LEU A 461 0.89 16.50 -12.71
C LEU A 461 -0.39 17.06 -12.05
N VAL A 462 -0.33 17.39 -10.76
CA VAL A 462 -1.41 18.05 -10.03
C VAL A 462 -1.78 19.41 -10.59
N LEU A 463 -0.88 20.12 -11.26
CA LEU A 463 -1.17 21.42 -11.90
C LEU A 463 -2.12 21.25 -13.09
N GLN A 464 -2.07 20.10 -13.75
CA GLN A 464 -2.97 19.72 -14.84
C GLN A 464 -4.25 19.04 -14.33
N TYR A 465 -4.13 18.24 -13.25
CA TYR A 465 -5.21 17.46 -12.65
C TYR A 465 -5.32 17.75 -11.14
N PRO A 466 -5.92 18.89 -10.73
CA PRO A 466 -5.93 19.32 -9.32
C PRO A 466 -6.57 18.35 -8.33
N HIS A 467 -7.45 17.46 -8.80
CA HIS A 467 -8.14 16.47 -7.98
C HIS A 467 -7.24 15.30 -7.52
N ILE A 468 -6.11 15.03 -8.20
CA ILE A 468 -5.22 13.93 -7.80
C ILE A 468 -4.48 14.21 -6.50
N PRO A 469 -4.18 13.19 -5.67
CA PRO A 469 -3.39 13.40 -4.46
C PRO A 469 -1.90 13.64 -4.77
N LEU A 470 -1.24 14.49 -3.99
CA LEU A 470 0.21 14.71 -4.04
C LEU A 470 1.03 13.56 -3.44
N HIS A 471 0.39 12.57 -2.88
CA HIS A 471 1.04 11.49 -2.14
C HIS A 471 0.36 10.15 -2.39
N ASN A 472 1.13 9.07 -2.25
CA ASN A 472 0.65 7.69 -2.39
C ASN A 472 0.21 7.06 -1.04
N ASN A 473 -0.25 7.88 -0.09
CA ASN A 473 -0.57 7.41 1.26
C ASN A 473 -1.65 6.32 1.31
N SER A 474 -2.60 6.35 0.37
CA SER A 474 -3.66 5.34 0.30
C SER A 474 -3.08 3.93 0.08
N ALA A 475 -2.18 3.77 -0.88
CA ALA A 475 -1.51 2.51 -1.15
C ALA A 475 -0.49 2.15 -0.06
N GLU A 476 0.24 3.14 0.51
CA GLU A 476 1.14 2.91 1.64
C GLU A 476 0.41 2.35 2.88
N LEU A 477 -0.81 2.82 3.18
CA LEU A 477 -1.63 2.28 4.27
C LEU A 477 -2.03 0.83 3.99
N GLY A 478 -2.40 0.52 2.75
CA GLY A 478 -2.64 -0.86 2.31
C GLY A 478 -1.39 -1.75 2.46
N ALA A 479 -0.22 -1.25 2.06
CA ALA A 479 1.05 -1.96 2.24
C ALA A 479 1.39 -2.19 3.73
N ARG A 480 1.09 -1.22 4.61
CA ARG A 480 1.25 -1.38 6.07
C ARG A 480 0.29 -2.42 6.65
N ALA A 481 -0.96 -2.50 6.16
CA ALA A 481 -1.90 -3.54 6.58
C ALA A 481 -1.36 -4.94 6.23
N GLN A 482 -0.86 -5.12 5.02
CA GLN A 482 -0.19 -6.35 4.60
C GLN A 482 1.08 -6.65 5.42
N ALA A 483 1.90 -5.65 5.73
CA ALA A 483 3.09 -5.83 6.56
C ALA A 483 2.73 -6.32 7.97
N ARG A 484 1.72 -5.71 8.62
CA ARG A 484 1.21 -6.16 9.92
C ARG A 484 0.67 -7.61 9.87
N LYS A 485 -0.06 -7.94 8.80
CA LYS A 485 -0.55 -9.32 8.58
C LYS A 485 0.60 -10.31 8.46
N ARG A 486 1.66 -9.95 7.74
CA ARG A 486 2.88 -10.74 7.61
C ARG A 486 3.63 -10.88 8.95
N ASP A 487 3.70 -9.84 9.77
CA ASP A 487 4.35 -9.89 11.07
C ASP A 487 3.68 -10.89 12.03
N VAL A 488 2.37 -11.11 11.88
CA VAL A 488 1.60 -12.10 12.67
C VAL A 488 1.61 -13.50 12.05
N SER A 489 1.43 -13.59 10.71
CA SER A 489 1.18 -14.87 10.03
C SER A 489 2.40 -15.36 9.23
N PHE A 490 3.49 -14.59 9.15
CA PHE A 490 4.72 -14.81 8.42
C PHE A 490 4.54 -15.08 6.92
N GLN A 491 3.80 -16.12 6.54
CA GLN A 491 3.63 -16.58 5.15
C GLN A 491 2.31 -17.34 4.98
N THR A 492 1.91 -17.50 3.74
CA THR A 492 0.91 -18.50 3.33
C THR A 492 1.62 -19.79 2.88
N LYS A 493 0.94 -20.94 2.98
CA LYS A 493 1.54 -22.24 2.69
C LYS A 493 1.27 -22.76 1.27
N ASN A 494 0.19 -22.28 0.67
CA ASN A 494 -0.25 -22.71 -0.66
C ASN A 494 -1.01 -21.58 -1.38
N GLU A 495 -1.33 -21.81 -2.62
CA GLU A 495 -2.06 -20.87 -3.48
C GLU A 495 -3.45 -20.53 -2.93
N LYS A 496 -4.21 -21.55 -2.50
CA LYS A 496 -5.56 -21.36 -1.93
C LYS A 496 -5.54 -20.43 -0.71
N GLY A 497 -4.61 -20.65 0.23
CA GLY A 497 -4.44 -19.77 1.38
C GLY A 497 -3.96 -18.37 1.01
N THR A 498 -3.19 -18.23 -0.06
CA THR A 498 -2.75 -16.94 -0.59
C THR A 498 -3.92 -16.18 -1.20
N GLN A 499 -4.72 -16.86 -2.04
CA GLN A 499 -5.93 -16.29 -2.63
C GLN A 499 -6.94 -15.86 -1.55
N ALA A 500 -7.22 -16.74 -0.58
CA ALA A 500 -8.11 -16.44 0.54
C ALA A 500 -7.66 -15.19 1.33
N LYS A 501 -6.36 -15.10 1.62
CA LYS A 501 -5.78 -13.92 2.29
C LYS A 501 -5.98 -12.65 1.47
N ASP A 502 -5.61 -12.65 0.21
CA ASP A 502 -5.71 -11.48 -0.67
C ASP A 502 -7.16 -11.06 -0.86
N THR A 503 -8.09 -12.02 -0.96
CA THR A 503 -9.53 -11.78 -1.06
C THR A 503 -10.06 -11.11 0.20
N MET A 504 -9.83 -11.72 1.36
CA MET A 504 -10.39 -11.19 2.60
C MET A 504 -9.77 -9.86 3.01
N MET A 505 -8.48 -9.64 2.72
CA MET A 505 -7.87 -8.32 2.90
C MET A 505 -8.52 -7.27 2.00
N THR A 506 -8.84 -7.61 0.75
CA THR A 506 -9.56 -6.72 -0.17
C THR A 506 -10.94 -6.36 0.37
N VAL A 507 -11.73 -7.35 0.78
CA VAL A 507 -13.08 -7.14 1.32
C VAL A 507 -13.04 -6.28 2.60
N VAL A 508 -12.18 -6.64 3.55
CA VAL A 508 -12.09 -5.95 4.85
C VAL A 508 -11.63 -4.49 4.69
N GLU A 509 -10.57 -4.25 3.94
CA GLU A 509 -10.04 -2.89 3.78
C GLU A 509 -10.95 -2.02 2.90
N THR A 510 -11.67 -2.61 1.93
CA THR A 510 -12.68 -1.89 1.14
C THR A 510 -13.90 -1.55 1.99
N ALA A 511 -14.42 -2.50 2.78
CA ALA A 511 -15.52 -2.24 3.70
C ALA A 511 -15.21 -1.08 4.67
N LYS A 512 -13.99 -1.06 5.24
CA LYS A 512 -13.53 0.05 6.10
C LYS A 512 -13.51 1.40 5.37
N LYS A 513 -13.03 1.43 4.12
CA LYS A 513 -13.01 2.66 3.32
C LYS A 513 -14.42 3.19 3.06
N LEU A 514 -15.34 2.31 2.78
CA LEU A 514 -16.74 2.63 2.53
C LEU A 514 -17.56 2.86 3.82
N SER A 515 -16.92 2.80 5.00
CA SER A 515 -17.58 2.91 6.31
C SER A 515 -18.66 1.83 6.54
N VAL A 516 -18.50 0.67 5.92
CA VAL A 516 -19.35 -0.51 6.12
C VAL A 516 -18.86 -1.29 7.33
N ASN A 517 -19.79 -1.75 8.18
CA ASN A 517 -19.44 -2.59 9.33
C ASN A 517 -18.94 -3.96 8.83
N VAL A 518 -17.66 -4.23 9.05
CA VAL A 518 -16.98 -5.45 8.57
C VAL A 518 -17.63 -6.72 9.11
N PHE A 519 -17.99 -6.74 10.40
CA PHE A 519 -18.59 -7.91 11.03
C PHE A 519 -19.99 -8.21 10.45
N GLU A 520 -20.85 -7.21 10.36
CA GLU A 520 -22.20 -7.35 9.79
C GLU A 520 -22.13 -7.78 8.33
N TYR A 521 -21.21 -7.18 7.56
CA TYR A 521 -21.03 -7.51 6.16
C TYR A 521 -20.58 -8.97 5.94
N ILE A 522 -19.55 -9.43 6.65
CA ILE A 522 -19.10 -10.81 6.57
C ILE A 522 -20.18 -11.77 7.07
N HIS A 523 -20.92 -11.40 8.12
CA HIS A 523 -22.03 -12.21 8.65
C HIS A 523 -23.16 -12.36 7.61
N ASP A 524 -23.53 -11.29 6.95
CA ASP A 524 -24.57 -11.29 5.90
C ASP A 524 -24.20 -12.24 4.75
N ARG A 525 -22.96 -12.21 4.29
CA ARG A 525 -22.46 -13.09 3.22
C ARG A 525 -22.33 -14.55 3.66
N ILE A 526 -21.77 -14.80 4.85
CA ILE A 526 -21.61 -16.16 5.41
C ILE A 526 -22.95 -16.82 5.73
N SER A 527 -23.94 -16.04 6.18
CA SER A 527 -25.31 -16.51 6.41
C SER A 527 -26.15 -16.61 5.13
N LYS A 528 -25.59 -16.19 4.00
CA LYS A 528 -26.25 -16.17 2.67
C LYS A 528 -27.55 -15.37 2.63
N LYS A 529 -27.67 -14.36 3.47
CA LYS A 529 -28.83 -13.46 3.50
C LYS A 529 -28.84 -12.46 2.36
N TYR A 530 -27.66 -11.89 2.05
CA TYR A 530 -27.48 -10.87 1.00
C TYR A 530 -28.43 -9.66 1.15
N GLU A 531 -28.72 -9.28 2.40
CA GLU A 531 -29.55 -8.11 2.72
C GLU A 531 -28.78 -6.80 2.56
N MET A 532 -27.45 -6.85 2.73
CA MET A 532 -26.60 -5.69 2.52
C MET A 532 -26.19 -5.56 1.05
N PRO A 533 -26.14 -4.32 0.50
CA PRO A 533 -25.64 -4.10 -0.86
C PRO A 533 -24.19 -4.60 -0.99
N SER A 534 -23.80 -5.05 -2.20
CA SER A 534 -22.41 -5.45 -2.45
C SER A 534 -21.46 -4.25 -2.34
N LEU A 535 -20.20 -4.50 -1.93
CA LEU A 535 -19.20 -3.42 -1.87
C LEU A 535 -18.99 -2.79 -3.25
N ALA A 536 -19.06 -3.58 -4.32
CA ALA A 536 -18.99 -3.09 -5.69
C ALA A 536 -20.13 -2.12 -6.03
N SER A 537 -21.38 -2.43 -5.64
CA SER A 537 -22.51 -1.52 -5.85
C SER A 537 -22.38 -0.21 -5.04
N ILE A 538 -21.84 -0.28 -3.81
CA ILE A 538 -21.59 0.90 -3.00
C ILE A 538 -20.49 1.77 -3.64
N ILE A 539 -19.40 1.15 -4.18
CA ILE A 539 -18.36 1.85 -4.92
C ILE A 539 -18.95 2.62 -6.10
N SER A 540 -19.75 1.94 -6.93
CA SER A 540 -20.38 2.54 -8.11
C SER A 540 -21.33 3.68 -7.75
N SER A 541 -22.14 3.53 -6.69
CA SER A 541 -23.03 4.57 -6.20
C SER A 541 -22.30 5.80 -5.69
N GLN A 542 -21.26 5.62 -4.87
CA GLN A 542 -20.50 6.74 -4.30
C GLN A 542 -19.68 7.48 -5.36
N SER A 543 -19.14 6.78 -6.37
CA SER A 543 -18.40 7.41 -7.45
C SER A 543 -19.26 8.29 -8.35
N GLN A 544 -20.51 7.90 -8.60
CA GLN A 544 -21.47 8.71 -9.38
C GLN A 544 -21.87 10.00 -8.66
N HIS A 545 -22.03 9.98 -7.33
CA HIS A 545 -22.36 11.17 -6.55
C HIS A 545 -21.23 12.20 -6.54
N THR A 546 -19.96 11.76 -6.53
CA THR A 546 -18.80 12.69 -6.63
C THR A 546 -18.58 13.26 -8.02
N ALA A 547 -19.04 12.61 -9.07
CA ALA A 547 -18.97 13.12 -10.44
C ALA A 547 -20.07 14.16 -10.77
N SER A 548 -21.14 14.22 -9.97
CA SER A 548 -22.28 15.14 -10.16
C SER A 548 -22.17 16.44 -9.35
N ASP A 549 -21.18 16.60 -8.46
CA ASP A 549 -20.85 17.85 -7.80
C ASP A 549 -19.76 18.58 -8.62
N PRO A 550 -20.09 19.56 -9.45
CA PRO A 550 -19.09 20.39 -10.12
C PRO A 550 -18.44 21.30 -9.09
N ALA A 551 -17.11 21.17 -8.90
CA ALA A 551 -16.28 22.07 -8.09
C ALA A 551 -16.19 23.46 -8.72
#